data_4051d9ba45d1b7f52f9efd9928a1eaad
#
_entry.id   4051d9ba45d1b7f52f9efd9928a1eaad
#
_cell.length_a   1.000
_cell.length_b   1.000
_cell.length_c   1.000
_cell.angle_alpha   90.00
_cell.angle_beta   90.00
_cell.angle_gamma   90.00
#
_symmetry.space_group_name_H-M   'P 1'
#
loop_
_entity.id
_entity.type
_entity.pdbx_description
1 polymer ?
#
loop_
_entity_poly.entity_id
_entity_poly.type
_entity_poly.pdbx_seq_one_letter_code
_entity_poly.pdbx_strand_id
1 'polypeptide(L)'
;MAQQEEFGPAIPIPLVIQPHERVEQLKQLLEQPDQQRQKINILALIQMYESGELGPLTTEQTIYICDGKVMEKPPSGQRLVPPGSVVWLEEIGMQMMQSHVQVASQMAQSGSSGFLAGTLMHEIFARFRLVNVYGGHANLTISRRIANDTGSSVQTIFVSDLVELQYNAQTYAGNLGVAFIGTASAPVLRQRIEIELQILNGQGETMTPWFPEVAVIVPDGPGLARLSGRAMRNHIYFATAPGNAML
;
A
#
# COMPACT_ATOMS: atom_id res chain seq x y z
N MET A 1 26.61 -32.20 10.46
CA MET A 1 27.04 -30.87 10.04
C MET A 1 26.10 -30.44 8.92
N ALA A 2 25.07 -29.64 9.23
CA ALA A 2 24.18 -29.07 8.22
C ALA A 2 24.90 -27.83 7.64
N GLN A 3 25.07 -27.81 6.33
CA GLN A 3 25.55 -26.65 5.60
C GLN A 3 24.52 -25.54 5.78
N GLN A 4 24.90 -24.42 6.45
CA GLN A 4 24.17 -23.18 6.36
C GLN A 4 24.33 -22.67 4.94
N GLU A 5 23.26 -22.72 4.14
CA GLU A 5 23.18 -21.95 2.91
C GLU A 5 23.21 -20.47 3.29
N GLU A 6 24.31 -19.79 3.01
CA GLU A 6 24.40 -18.34 3.04
C GLU A 6 23.45 -17.80 1.95
N PHE A 7 22.29 -17.34 2.36
CA PHE A 7 21.45 -16.50 1.52
C PHE A 7 22.17 -15.17 1.31
N GLY A 8 22.85 -15.02 0.18
CA GLY A 8 23.33 -13.73 -0.29
C GLY A 8 22.19 -12.72 -0.38
N PRO A 9 22.45 -11.40 -0.34
CA PRO A 9 21.41 -10.40 -0.47
C PRO A 9 20.64 -10.65 -1.76
N ALA A 10 19.33 -10.83 -1.64
CA ALA A 10 18.44 -10.96 -2.80
C ALA A 10 18.54 -9.66 -3.61
N ILE A 11 19.20 -9.72 -4.76
CA ILE A 11 19.21 -8.63 -5.73
C ILE A 11 17.78 -8.54 -6.26
N PRO A 12 17.06 -7.44 -6.05
CA PRO A 12 15.71 -7.31 -6.57
C PRO A 12 15.78 -7.40 -8.09
N ILE A 13 15.18 -8.45 -8.63
CA ILE A 13 14.98 -8.55 -10.08
C ILE A 13 13.96 -7.46 -10.42
N PRO A 14 14.28 -6.51 -11.31
CA PRO A 14 13.33 -5.50 -11.69
C PRO A 14 12.10 -6.18 -12.30
N LEU A 15 10.96 -6.00 -11.63
CA LEU A 15 9.70 -6.48 -12.17
C LEU A 15 9.32 -5.59 -13.34
N VAL A 16 9.12 -6.21 -14.50
CA VAL A 16 8.73 -5.52 -15.73
C VAL A 16 7.46 -6.19 -16.27
N ILE A 17 6.44 -5.39 -16.53
CA ILE A 17 5.19 -5.87 -17.13
C ILE A 17 5.12 -5.37 -18.57
N GLN A 18 4.98 -6.31 -19.49
CA GLN A 18 4.91 -5.97 -20.92
C GLN A 18 3.57 -5.30 -21.27
N PRO A 19 3.53 -4.37 -22.25
CA PRO A 19 2.32 -3.66 -22.64
C PRO A 19 1.12 -4.57 -22.93
N HIS A 20 1.35 -5.67 -23.66
CA HIS A 20 0.27 -6.59 -24.02
C HIS A 20 -0.30 -7.34 -22.80
N GLU A 21 0.55 -7.72 -21.84
CA GLU A 21 0.10 -8.35 -20.60
C GLU A 21 -0.73 -7.38 -19.77
N ARG A 22 -0.28 -6.11 -19.74
CA ARG A 22 -1.01 -5.07 -19.01
C ARG A 22 -2.37 -4.76 -19.63
N VAL A 23 -2.45 -4.69 -20.95
CA VAL A 23 -3.69 -4.48 -21.69
C VAL A 23 -4.73 -5.57 -21.37
N GLU A 24 -4.32 -6.84 -21.39
CA GLU A 24 -5.23 -7.94 -21.04
C GLU A 24 -5.77 -7.85 -19.62
N GLN A 25 -4.92 -7.47 -18.67
CA GLN A 25 -5.35 -7.26 -17.28
C GLN A 25 -6.31 -6.07 -17.15
N LEU A 26 -6.03 -4.96 -17.84
CA LEU A 26 -6.91 -3.79 -17.84
C LEU A 26 -8.27 -4.12 -18.45
N LYS A 27 -8.33 -4.94 -19.52
CA LYS A 27 -9.58 -5.42 -20.11
C LYS A 27 -10.39 -6.27 -19.12
N GLN A 28 -9.72 -7.15 -18.36
CA GLN A 28 -10.39 -7.94 -17.31
C GLN A 28 -10.93 -7.06 -16.18
N LEU A 29 -10.22 -5.98 -15.83
CA LEU A 29 -10.68 -5.03 -14.82
C LEU A 29 -11.92 -4.24 -15.26
N LEU A 30 -12.09 -3.97 -16.54
CA LEU A 30 -13.28 -3.31 -17.05
C LEU A 30 -14.58 -4.10 -16.81
N GLU A 31 -14.48 -5.41 -16.68
CA GLU A 31 -15.63 -6.30 -16.45
C GLU A 31 -16.01 -6.35 -14.95
N GLN A 32 -15.15 -5.85 -14.07
CA GLN A 32 -15.39 -5.89 -12.62
C GLN A 32 -16.31 -4.74 -12.18
N PRO A 33 -17.40 -5.03 -11.44
CA PRO A 33 -18.37 -4.01 -11.01
C PRO A 33 -17.79 -2.91 -10.13
N ASP A 34 -16.78 -3.23 -9.31
CA ASP A 34 -16.10 -2.29 -8.42
C ASP A 34 -15.14 -1.34 -9.16
N GLN A 35 -14.78 -1.66 -10.42
CA GLN A 35 -13.91 -0.83 -11.26
C GLN A 35 -14.68 0.10 -12.21
N GLN A 36 -16.02 0.11 -12.21
CA GLN A 36 -16.81 0.93 -13.12
C GLN A 36 -16.52 2.43 -13.02
N ARG A 37 -16.20 2.90 -11.82
CA ARG A 37 -15.79 4.29 -11.60
C ARG A 37 -14.46 4.62 -12.29
N GLN A 38 -13.56 3.65 -12.41
CA GLN A 38 -12.24 3.80 -13.03
C GLN A 38 -12.27 3.61 -14.56
N LYS A 39 -13.43 3.33 -15.14
CA LYS A 39 -13.58 2.98 -16.57
C LYS A 39 -12.90 3.98 -17.50
N ILE A 40 -13.02 5.28 -17.24
CA ILE A 40 -12.40 6.31 -18.08
C ILE A 40 -10.87 6.20 -18.08
N ASN A 41 -10.27 5.97 -16.92
CA ASN A 41 -8.83 5.83 -16.77
C ASN A 41 -8.31 4.52 -17.36
N ILE A 42 -9.05 3.41 -17.15
CA ILE A 42 -8.70 2.10 -17.71
C ILE A 42 -8.72 2.13 -19.23
N LEU A 43 -9.74 2.72 -19.84
CA LEU A 43 -9.82 2.85 -21.30
C LEU A 43 -8.70 3.70 -21.86
N ALA A 44 -8.35 4.82 -21.20
CA ALA A 44 -7.23 5.66 -21.59
C ALA A 44 -5.91 4.88 -21.54
N LEU A 45 -5.66 4.13 -20.47
CA LEU A 45 -4.47 3.29 -20.33
C LEU A 45 -4.37 2.23 -21.45
N ILE A 46 -5.46 1.51 -21.72
CA ILE A 46 -5.49 0.54 -22.82
C ILE A 46 -5.08 1.20 -24.12
N GLN A 47 -5.66 2.36 -24.45
CA GLN A 47 -5.33 3.09 -25.65
C GLN A 47 -3.84 3.50 -25.70
N MET A 48 -3.29 4.01 -24.61
CA MET A 48 -1.89 4.44 -24.54
C MET A 48 -0.92 3.26 -24.70
N TYR A 49 -1.24 2.09 -24.12
CA TYR A 49 -0.42 0.89 -24.30
C TYR A 49 -0.54 0.33 -25.73
N GLU A 50 -1.76 0.26 -26.30
CA GLU A 50 -1.99 -0.25 -27.65
C GLU A 50 -1.40 0.66 -28.74
N SER A 51 -1.34 1.99 -28.50
CA SER A 51 -0.71 2.94 -29.42
C SER A 51 0.82 2.98 -29.30
N GLY A 52 1.39 2.36 -28.26
CA GLY A 52 2.83 2.43 -27.97
C GLY A 52 3.30 3.75 -27.31
N GLU A 53 2.36 4.59 -26.87
CA GLU A 53 2.68 5.79 -26.07
C GLU A 53 3.27 5.41 -24.71
N LEU A 54 2.78 4.31 -24.12
CA LEU A 54 3.35 3.71 -22.92
C LEU A 54 4.16 2.45 -23.29
N GLY A 55 5.40 2.43 -22.82
CA GLY A 55 6.26 1.25 -22.88
C GLY A 55 6.00 0.25 -21.75
N PRO A 56 6.90 -0.74 -21.57
CA PRO A 56 6.81 -1.66 -20.44
C PRO A 56 6.76 -0.94 -19.10
N LEU A 57 5.86 -1.39 -18.22
CA LEU A 57 5.75 -0.82 -16.88
C LEU A 57 6.86 -1.39 -15.98
N THR A 58 7.60 -0.51 -15.31
CA THR A 58 8.72 -0.86 -14.41
C THR A 58 8.47 -0.36 -12.99
N THR A 59 9.25 -0.84 -12.03
CA THR A 59 9.18 -0.40 -10.62
C THR A 59 9.61 1.05 -10.40
N GLU A 60 10.27 1.66 -11.37
CA GLU A 60 10.76 3.04 -11.29
C GLU A 60 9.76 4.07 -11.83
N GLN A 61 8.70 3.58 -12.49
CA GLN A 61 7.72 4.43 -13.13
C GLN A 61 6.47 4.61 -12.27
N THR A 62 5.96 5.82 -12.24
CA THR A 62 4.64 6.14 -11.74
C THR A 62 3.96 7.05 -12.76
N ILE A 63 2.84 6.59 -13.31
CA ILE A 63 2.02 7.37 -14.24
C ILE A 63 0.74 7.76 -13.50
N TYR A 64 0.49 9.05 -13.42
CA TYR A 64 -0.69 9.61 -12.77
C TYR A 64 -1.73 9.95 -13.85
N ILE A 65 -2.88 9.31 -13.79
CA ILE A 65 -3.97 9.51 -14.74
C ILE A 65 -5.18 10.06 -14.00
N CYS A 66 -5.66 11.21 -14.47
CA CYS A 66 -6.81 11.89 -13.92
C CYS A 66 -7.85 12.10 -15.03
N ASP A 67 -9.05 11.52 -14.85
CA ASP A 67 -10.15 11.62 -15.81
C ASP A 67 -9.74 11.28 -17.27
N GLY A 68 -8.97 10.19 -17.42
CA GLY A 68 -8.50 9.68 -18.70
C GLY A 68 -7.30 10.42 -19.30
N LYS A 69 -6.65 11.32 -18.59
CA LYS A 69 -5.48 12.09 -19.06
C LYS A 69 -4.29 11.89 -18.15
N VAL A 70 -3.11 11.77 -18.77
CA VAL A 70 -1.84 11.81 -18.01
C VAL A 70 -1.63 13.20 -17.45
N MET A 71 -1.34 13.26 -16.17
CA MET A 71 -1.08 14.48 -15.43
C MET A 71 0.19 14.36 -14.62
N GLU A 72 0.72 15.46 -14.14
CA GLU A 72 1.80 15.46 -13.16
C GLU A 72 1.26 15.01 -11.80
N LYS A 73 1.95 14.04 -11.18
CA LYS A 73 1.59 13.55 -9.86
C LYS A 73 1.85 14.64 -8.80
N PRO A 74 0.86 14.94 -7.93
CA PRO A 74 1.06 15.88 -6.85
C PRO A 74 2.25 15.48 -5.94
N PRO A 75 2.93 16.45 -5.33
CA PRO A 75 4.00 16.21 -4.38
C PRO A 75 3.55 15.31 -3.22
N SER A 76 4.49 14.57 -2.64
CA SER A 76 4.23 13.75 -1.45
C SER A 76 3.66 14.59 -0.31
N GLY A 77 2.66 14.05 0.39
CA GLY A 77 1.95 14.74 1.46
C GLY A 77 0.77 15.61 0.99
N GLN A 78 0.58 15.77 -0.32
CA GLN A 78 -0.63 16.37 -0.89
C GLN A 78 -1.63 15.29 -1.31
N ARG A 79 -2.91 15.67 -1.34
CA ARG A 79 -3.98 14.78 -1.82
C ARG A 79 -3.79 14.48 -3.31
N LEU A 80 -3.93 13.21 -3.65
CA LEU A 80 -3.79 12.75 -5.04
C LEU A 80 -5.06 12.99 -5.86
N VAL A 81 -6.23 12.91 -5.24
CA VAL A 81 -7.51 13.00 -5.95
C VAL A 81 -8.09 14.41 -5.85
N PRO A 82 -8.12 15.20 -6.93
CA PRO A 82 -8.83 16.47 -6.96
C PRO A 82 -10.33 16.26 -6.73
N PRO A 83 -11.04 17.23 -6.11
CA PRO A 83 -12.49 17.12 -5.90
C PRO A 83 -13.25 16.87 -7.20
N GLY A 84 -14.09 15.85 -7.21
CA GLY A 84 -14.92 15.49 -8.37
C GLY A 84 -14.23 14.68 -9.46
N SER A 85 -12.94 14.45 -9.36
CA SER A 85 -12.14 13.68 -10.33
C SER A 85 -12.03 12.21 -9.97
N VAL A 86 -11.64 11.41 -10.95
CA VAL A 86 -11.28 10.00 -10.81
C VAL A 86 -9.81 9.84 -11.16
N VAL A 87 -9.04 9.26 -10.24
CA VAL A 87 -7.59 9.12 -10.38
C VAL A 87 -7.18 7.65 -10.42
N TRP A 88 -6.23 7.35 -11.28
CA TRP A 88 -5.52 6.07 -11.35
C TRP A 88 -4.03 6.31 -11.23
N LEU A 89 -3.37 5.53 -10.38
CA LEU A 89 -1.92 5.47 -10.34
C LEU A 89 -1.44 4.21 -11.06
N GLU A 90 -0.80 4.36 -12.19
CA GLU A 90 -0.16 3.25 -12.90
C GLU A 90 1.28 3.13 -12.43
N GLU A 91 1.54 2.15 -11.57
CA GLU A 91 2.87 1.87 -11.00
C GLU A 91 2.95 0.43 -10.49
N ILE A 92 4.16 -0.07 -10.32
CA ILE A 92 4.42 -1.31 -9.60
C ILE A 92 4.84 -0.94 -8.17
N GLY A 93 4.00 -1.27 -7.19
CA GLY A 93 4.34 -1.12 -5.77
C GLY A 93 5.25 -2.24 -5.28
N MET A 94 6.10 -1.96 -4.32
CA MET A 94 6.98 -2.95 -3.70
C MET A 94 6.63 -3.15 -2.23
N GLN A 95 6.51 -4.41 -1.82
CA GLN A 95 6.37 -4.85 -0.44
C GLN A 95 7.42 -5.92 -0.15
N MET A 96 8.55 -5.52 0.42
CA MET A 96 9.69 -6.42 0.58
C MET A 96 9.59 -7.34 1.81
N MET A 97 8.78 -7.02 2.82
CA MET A 97 8.81 -7.71 4.11
C MET A 97 7.69 -8.71 4.39
N GLN A 98 6.77 -8.94 3.44
CA GLN A 98 5.65 -9.87 3.68
C GLN A 98 6.12 -11.30 4.06
N SER A 99 7.26 -11.74 3.52
CA SER A 99 7.88 -13.04 3.84
C SER A 99 8.50 -13.09 5.24
N HIS A 100 9.12 -11.99 5.69
CA HIS A 100 9.73 -11.93 7.02
C HIS A 100 8.67 -11.94 8.12
N VAL A 101 7.55 -11.28 7.89
CA VAL A 101 6.41 -11.29 8.82
C VAL A 101 5.76 -12.67 8.88
N GLN A 102 5.63 -13.37 7.78
CA GLN A 102 5.12 -14.75 7.77
C GLN A 102 6.05 -15.72 8.51
N VAL A 103 7.37 -15.62 8.33
CA VAL A 103 8.35 -16.45 9.04
C VAL A 103 8.32 -16.14 10.54
N ALA A 104 8.27 -14.86 10.92
CA ALA A 104 8.20 -14.46 12.32
C ALA A 104 6.91 -14.94 13.00
N SER A 105 5.76 -14.90 12.31
CA SER A 105 4.49 -15.37 12.85
C SER A 105 4.42 -16.91 12.95
N GLN A 106 5.05 -17.64 12.04
CA GLN A 106 5.21 -19.10 12.15
C GLN A 106 6.08 -19.48 13.35
N MET A 107 7.14 -18.72 13.64
CA MET A 107 7.95 -18.91 14.85
C MET A 107 7.21 -18.53 16.12
N ALA A 108 6.36 -17.50 16.11
CA ALA A 108 5.54 -17.10 17.26
C ALA A 108 4.41 -18.09 17.57
N GLN A 109 3.89 -18.81 16.58
CA GLN A 109 2.89 -19.87 16.78
C GLN A 109 3.45 -21.12 17.46
N SER A 110 4.77 -21.31 17.48
CA SER A 110 5.41 -22.47 18.12
C SER A 110 5.69 -22.32 19.61
N GLY A 111 5.36 -21.18 20.23
CA GLY A 111 5.50 -21.02 21.69
C GLY A 111 5.29 -19.61 22.20
N SER A 112 4.16 -19.38 22.82
CA SER A 112 3.75 -18.23 23.65
C SER A 112 3.38 -16.91 22.94
N SER A 113 2.21 -16.47 23.27
CA SER A 113 1.55 -15.16 23.18
C SER A 113 2.44 -13.92 23.13
N GLY A 114 3.01 -13.60 21.99
CA GLY A 114 3.73 -12.35 21.80
C GLY A 114 3.86 -12.08 20.32
N PHE A 115 2.91 -11.37 19.77
CA PHE A 115 3.04 -10.81 18.44
C PHE A 115 4.37 -10.07 18.35
N LEU A 116 5.25 -10.50 17.46
CA LEU A 116 6.56 -9.90 17.17
C LEU A 116 7.65 -9.99 18.27
N ALA A 117 7.47 -10.73 19.35
CA ALA A 117 8.55 -11.04 20.27
C ALA A 117 9.62 -11.89 19.56
N GLY A 118 10.66 -11.25 19.07
CA GLY A 118 11.76 -11.87 18.30
C GLY A 118 11.99 -11.30 16.91
N THR A 119 11.12 -10.46 16.40
CA THR A 119 11.43 -9.68 15.20
C THR A 119 12.00 -8.33 15.61
N LEU A 120 13.10 -7.95 14.97
CA LEU A 120 13.74 -6.63 15.17
C LEU A 120 12.94 -5.50 14.49
N MET A 121 11.61 -5.58 14.49
CA MET A 121 10.74 -4.62 13.84
C MET A 121 10.12 -3.66 14.85
N HIS A 122 10.23 -2.39 14.57
CA HIS A 122 9.57 -1.34 15.34
C HIS A 122 8.09 -1.28 14.99
N GLU A 123 7.26 -1.12 16.00
CA GLU A 123 5.84 -0.86 15.85
C GLU A 123 5.56 0.64 15.91
N ILE A 124 4.66 1.08 15.06
CA ILE A 124 4.11 2.43 15.05
C ILE A 124 2.64 2.33 15.42
N PHE A 125 2.18 3.18 16.33
CA PHE A 125 0.76 3.32 16.60
C PHE A 125 0.19 4.41 15.69
N ALA A 126 -0.82 4.07 14.93
CA ALA A 126 -1.46 5.03 14.05
C ALA A 126 -2.99 4.92 14.09
N ARG A 127 -3.62 6.05 13.82
CA ARG A 127 -5.06 6.16 13.61
C ARG A 127 -5.31 6.35 12.12
N PHE A 128 -6.32 5.65 11.60
CA PHE A 128 -6.72 5.68 10.21
C PHE A 128 -8.13 6.24 10.08
N ARG A 129 -8.40 6.89 8.96
CA ARG A 129 -9.74 7.18 8.48
C ARG A 129 -9.79 7.23 6.97
N LEU A 130 -10.98 7.06 6.43
CA LEU A 130 -11.26 7.41 5.04
C LEU A 130 -11.33 8.93 4.89
N VAL A 131 -10.83 9.45 3.77
CA VAL A 131 -10.84 10.89 3.50
C VAL A 131 -12.27 11.39 3.37
N ASN A 132 -12.66 12.35 4.20
CA ASN A 132 -14.05 12.81 4.28
C ASN A 132 -14.58 13.35 2.94
N VAL A 133 -13.77 14.16 2.22
CA VAL A 133 -14.18 14.74 0.92
C VAL A 133 -14.33 13.69 -0.19
N TYR A 134 -13.88 12.44 0.04
CA TYR A 134 -14.04 11.32 -0.87
C TYR A 134 -15.18 10.38 -0.49
N GLY A 135 -16.00 10.75 0.46
CA GLY A 135 -17.12 9.94 0.96
C GLY A 135 -16.81 9.16 2.24
N GLY A 136 -15.69 9.45 2.90
CA GLY A 136 -15.42 8.94 4.25
C GLY A 136 -16.22 9.70 5.33
N HIS A 137 -16.28 9.11 6.52
CA HIS A 137 -16.90 9.73 7.69
C HIS A 137 -15.83 10.33 8.60
N ALA A 138 -15.84 11.66 8.77
CA ALA A 138 -14.79 12.39 9.49
C ALA A 138 -14.54 11.88 10.92
N ASN A 139 -15.58 11.39 11.61
CA ASN A 139 -15.53 10.92 12.99
C ASN A 139 -15.31 9.40 13.11
N LEU A 140 -15.28 8.67 11.98
CA LEU A 140 -15.07 7.23 11.98
C LEU A 140 -13.58 6.95 11.81
N THR A 141 -12.95 6.54 12.89
CA THR A 141 -11.51 6.29 12.93
C THR A 141 -11.24 4.95 13.60
N ILE A 142 -10.18 4.29 13.18
CA ILE A 142 -9.66 3.09 13.81
C ILE A 142 -8.21 3.30 14.21
N SER A 143 -7.79 2.72 15.33
CA SER A 143 -6.39 2.76 15.78
C SER A 143 -5.75 1.38 15.61
N ARG A 144 -4.56 1.34 15.05
CA ARG A 144 -3.86 0.08 14.73
C ARG A 144 -2.37 0.19 15.03
N ARG A 145 -1.78 -0.98 15.25
CA ARG A 145 -0.33 -1.15 15.22
C ARG A 145 0.11 -1.44 13.80
N ILE A 146 1.19 -0.82 13.40
CA ILE A 146 1.80 -0.92 12.08
C ILE A 146 3.26 -1.33 12.27
N ALA A 147 3.71 -2.30 11.51
CA ALA A 147 5.12 -2.62 11.45
C ALA A 147 5.85 -1.56 10.61
N ASN A 148 6.95 -1.02 11.15
CA ASN A 148 7.79 -0.09 10.41
C ASN A 148 8.59 -0.87 9.36
N ASP A 149 8.07 -0.91 8.13
CA ASP A 149 8.74 -1.51 6.99
C ASP A 149 9.38 -0.45 6.11
N THR A 150 10.67 -0.24 6.27
CA THR A 150 11.43 0.73 5.45
C THR A 150 11.56 0.30 3.99
N GLY A 151 11.32 -0.95 3.67
CA GLY A 151 11.31 -1.49 2.31
C GLY A 151 9.96 -1.37 1.59
N SER A 152 8.86 -1.09 2.32
CA SER A 152 7.55 -0.92 1.70
C SER A 152 7.37 0.48 1.13
N SER A 153 6.91 0.56 -0.11
CA SER A 153 6.55 1.84 -0.76
C SER A 153 5.10 2.24 -0.49
N VAL A 154 4.27 1.33 0.02
CA VAL A 154 2.84 1.52 0.25
C VAL A 154 2.43 1.06 1.65
N GLN A 155 1.48 1.78 2.23
CA GLN A 155 0.81 1.39 3.47
C GLN A 155 -0.09 0.17 3.20
N THR A 156 -0.19 -0.78 4.12
CA THR A 156 -1.21 -1.82 4.04
C THR A 156 -2.40 -1.51 4.93
N ILE A 157 -3.60 -1.81 4.42
CA ILE A 157 -4.85 -1.77 5.17
C ILE A 157 -5.61 -3.08 4.93
N PHE A 158 -6.18 -3.66 6.00
CA PHE A 158 -6.88 -4.93 5.89
C PHE A 158 -8.34 -4.74 5.50
N VAL A 159 -8.94 -5.78 4.92
CA VAL A 159 -10.37 -5.77 4.59
C VAL A 159 -11.21 -5.55 5.85
N SER A 160 -10.87 -6.13 6.99
CA SER A 160 -11.55 -5.89 8.28
C SER A 160 -11.49 -4.43 8.72
N ASP A 161 -10.37 -3.73 8.48
CA ASP A 161 -10.25 -2.30 8.78
C ASP A 161 -11.22 -1.48 7.93
N LEU A 162 -11.35 -1.85 6.66
CA LEU A 162 -12.25 -1.18 5.72
C LEU A 162 -13.73 -1.38 6.08
N VAL A 163 -14.09 -2.57 6.60
CA VAL A 163 -15.44 -2.81 7.13
C VAL A 163 -15.71 -1.90 8.32
N GLU A 164 -14.78 -1.79 9.27
CA GLU A 164 -14.92 -0.88 10.41
C GLU A 164 -15.02 0.59 9.98
N LEU A 165 -14.28 0.98 8.93
CA LEU A 165 -14.32 2.32 8.35
C LEU A 165 -15.52 2.56 7.41
N GLN A 166 -16.41 1.59 7.24
CA GLN A 166 -17.58 1.64 6.35
C GLN A 166 -17.20 1.99 4.90
N TYR A 167 -16.08 1.45 4.44
CA TYR A 167 -15.63 1.67 3.07
C TYR A 167 -16.59 1.05 2.06
N ASN A 168 -16.89 1.81 1.02
CA ASN A 168 -17.65 1.33 -0.14
C ASN A 168 -16.85 1.61 -1.44
N ALA A 169 -16.40 0.56 -2.09
CA ALA A 169 -15.58 0.64 -3.30
C ALA A 169 -16.26 1.40 -4.46
N GLN A 170 -17.58 1.36 -4.54
CA GLN A 170 -18.34 2.00 -5.62
C GLN A 170 -18.50 3.51 -5.43
N THR A 171 -18.54 3.97 -4.19
CA THR A 171 -18.83 5.38 -3.86
C THR A 171 -17.63 6.15 -3.38
N TYR A 172 -16.60 5.48 -2.85
CA TYR A 172 -15.41 6.14 -2.32
C TYR A 172 -14.56 6.75 -3.44
N ALA A 173 -14.47 8.07 -3.48
CA ALA A 173 -13.74 8.79 -4.53
C ALA A 173 -12.22 8.62 -4.45
N GLY A 174 -11.68 8.24 -3.28
CA GLY A 174 -10.25 8.01 -3.06
C GLY A 174 -9.71 6.68 -3.62
N ASN A 175 -10.45 5.98 -4.45
CA ASN A 175 -9.94 4.82 -5.18
C ASN A 175 -8.90 5.26 -6.22
N LEU A 176 -7.73 4.59 -6.22
CA LEU A 176 -6.58 4.88 -7.07
C LEU A 176 -6.30 3.77 -8.10
N GLY A 177 -7.27 2.90 -8.32
CA GLY A 177 -7.15 1.76 -9.21
C GLY A 177 -6.40 0.57 -8.61
N VAL A 178 -5.97 -0.34 -9.48
CA VAL A 178 -5.32 -1.60 -9.12
C VAL A 178 -3.89 -1.58 -9.61
N ALA A 179 -2.95 -1.98 -8.75
CA ALA A 179 -1.54 -2.07 -9.09
C ALA A 179 -0.96 -3.44 -8.76
N PHE A 180 0.12 -3.77 -9.46
CA PHE A 180 0.99 -4.86 -9.05
C PHE A 180 1.79 -4.46 -7.83
N ILE A 181 1.76 -5.31 -6.83
CA ILE A 181 2.57 -5.19 -5.63
C ILE A 181 3.58 -6.32 -5.67
N GLY A 182 4.85 -5.98 -5.82
CA GLY A 182 5.95 -6.92 -5.69
C GLY A 182 6.01 -7.41 -4.24
N THR A 183 5.93 -8.72 -4.04
CA THR A 183 6.14 -9.37 -2.75
C THR A 183 7.37 -10.26 -2.83
N ALA A 184 7.87 -10.75 -1.69
CA ALA A 184 9.01 -11.64 -1.68
C ALA A 184 8.77 -12.97 -2.42
N SER A 185 7.51 -13.37 -2.61
CA SER A 185 7.16 -14.63 -3.30
C SER A 185 6.79 -14.43 -4.76
N ALA A 186 5.93 -13.47 -5.07
CA ALA A 186 5.46 -13.15 -6.42
C ALA A 186 4.74 -11.81 -6.44
N PRO A 187 4.64 -11.15 -7.61
CA PRO A 187 3.78 -9.99 -7.78
C PRO A 187 2.32 -10.37 -7.59
N VAL A 188 1.58 -9.54 -6.88
CA VAL A 188 0.14 -9.69 -6.68
C VAL A 188 -0.61 -8.42 -7.07
N LEU A 189 -1.77 -8.59 -7.68
CA LEU A 189 -2.64 -7.47 -8.03
C LEU A 189 -3.42 -7.03 -6.77
N ARG A 190 -3.38 -5.73 -6.44
CA ARG A 190 -4.06 -5.16 -5.26
C ARG A 190 -4.71 -3.83 -5.58
N GLN A 191 -5.89 -3.62 -5.05
CA GLN A 191 -6.56 -2.34 -5.09
C GLN A 191 -5.86 -1.35 -4.16
N ARG A 192 -5.78 -0.09 -4.60
CA ARG A 192 -5.22 1.02 -3.83
C ARG A 192 -6.27 2.07 -3.54
N ILE A 193 -6.13 2.66 -2.37
CA ILE A 193 -6.97 3.79 -1.94
C ILE A 193 -6.11 4.86 -1.28
N GLU A 194 -6.53 6.10 -1.36
CA GLU A 194 -6.01 7.18 -0.54
C GLU A 194 -6.77 7.20 0.80
N ILE A 195 -6.04 7.19 1.89
CA ILE A 195 -6.56 7.29 3.26
C ILE A 195 -5.88 8.45 3.98
N GLU A 196 -6.33 8.79 5.16
CA GLU A 196 -5.62 9.69 6.07
C GLU A 196 -5.12 8.94 7.30
N LEU A 197 -3.90 9.27 7.68
CA LEU A 197 -3.21 8.75 8.85
C LEU A 197 -2.91 9.83 9.86
N GLN A 198 -2.85 9.43 11.12
CA GLN A 198 -2.36 10.24 12.23
C GLN A 198 -1.53 9.34 13.15
N ILE A 199 -0.30 9.75 13.46
CA ILE A 199 0.59 8.97 14.31
C ILE A 199 0.26 9.25 15.77
N LEU A 200 0.31 8.20 16.57
CA LEU A 200 0.03 8.24 18.00
C LEU A 200 1.29 7.86 18.79
N ASN A 201 1.43 8.41 19.99
CA ASN A 201 2.41 7.91 20.96
C ASN A 201 1.90 6.62 21.66
N GLY A 202 2.71 6.06 22.55
CA GLY A 202 2.36 4.87 23.33
C GLY A 202 1.16 5.03 24.27
N GLN A 203 0.76 6.26 24.57
CA GLN A 203 -0.41 6.62 25.39
C GLN A 203 -1.67 6.85 24.52
N GLY A 204 -1.55 6.77 23.19
CA GLY A 204 -2.66 7.01 22.25
C GLY A 204 -2.91 8.48 21.94
N GLU A 205 -2.03 9.37 22.35
CA GLU A 205 -2.11 10.80 22.03
C GLU A 205 -1.55 11.06 20.63
N THR A 206 -2.11 12.07 19.96
CA THR A 206 -1.75 12.42 18.58
C THR A 206 -0.40 13.15 18.51
N MET A 207 0.49 12.63 17.69
CA MET A 207 1.82 13.19 17.44
C MET A 207 1.88 14.02 16.15
N THR A 208 0.96 13.79 15.22
CA THR A 208 0.93 14.47 13.92
C THR A 208 -0.47 14.99 13.60
N PRO A 209 -0.61 16.00 12.74
CA PRO A 209 -1.88 16.24 12.06
C PRO A 209 -2.24 15.03 11.17
N TRP A 210 -3.47 15.02 10.64
CA TRP A 210 -3.85 14.07 9.60
C TRP A 210 -3.07 14.35 8.32
N PHE A 211 -2.52 13.31 7.71
CA PHE A 211 -1.82 13.39 6.43
C PHE A 211 -2.30 12.29 5.48
N PRO A 212 -2.32 12.55 4.17
CA PRO A 212 -2.72 11.57 3.17
C PRO A 212 -1.65 10.48 2.99
N GLU A 213 -2.12 9.25 2.77
CA GLU A 213 -1.27 8.09 2.47
C GLU A 213 -1.95 7.19 1.44
N VAL A 214 -1.16 6.59 0.56
CA VAL A 214 -1.64 5.54 -0.35
C VAL A 214 -1.60 4.21 0.36
N ALA A 215 -2.75 3.58 0.50
CA ALA A 215 -2.88 2.26 1.10
C ALA A 215 -3.24 1.19 0.08
N VAL A 216 -2.67 0.01 0.26
CA VAL A 216 -2.99 -1.20 -0.49
C VAL A 216 -3.94 -2.05 0.35
N ILE A 217 -5.05 -2.46 -0.25
CA ILE A 217 -6.02 -3.34 0.40
C ILE A 217 -5.48 -4.77 0.35
N VAL A 218 -5.32 -5.38 1.51
CA VAL A 218 -4.88 -6.77 1.65
C VAL A 218 -5.92 -7.61 2.38
N PRO A 219 -6.10 -8.89 2.01
CA PRO A 219 -6.96 -9.80 2.76
C PRO A 219 -6.45 -9.95 4.19
N ASP A 220 -7.37 -10.19 5.12
CA ASP A 220 -7.01 -10.60 6.47
C ASP A 220 -6.39 -12.00 6.45
N GLY A 221 -5.40 -12.22 7.29
CA GLY A 221 -4.75 -13.52 7.39
C GLY A 221 -3.91 -13.66 8.65
N PRO A 222 -3.72 -14.88 9.13
CA PRO A 222 -2.89 -15.14 10.30
C PRO A 222 -1.43 -14.73 10.00
N GLY A 223 -0.84 -14.02 10.94
CA GLY A 223 0.55 -13.60 10.85
C GLY A 223 0.85 -12.46 9.87
N LEU A 224 -0.15 -11.85 9.26
CA LEU A 224 0.04 -10.65 8.47
C LEU A 224 0.10 -9.42 9.37
N ALA A 225 1.05 -8.53 9.12
CA ALA A 225 1.14 -7.22 9.77
C ALA A 225 0.72 -6.13 8.79
N ARG A 226 0.19 -5.03 9.34
CA ARG A 226 0.08 -3.79 8.59
C ARG A 226 1.46 -3.20 8.44
N LEU A 227 1.84 -2.86 7.21
CA LEU A 227 3.15 -2.31 6.90
C LEU A 227 3.05 -0.79 6.71
N SER A 228 4.06 -0.07 7.17
CA SER A 228 4.12 1.38 6.99
C SER A 228 4.38 1.74 5.53
N GLY A 229 3.76 2.82 5.07
CA GLY A 229 3.96 3.36 3.74
C GLY A 229 5.05 4.44 3.66
N ARG A 230 5.24 4.95 2.46
CA ARG A 230 6.26 5.95 2.16
C ARG A 230 5.96 7.33 2.76
N ALA A 231 4.67 7.76 2.77
CA ALA A 231 4.31 9.07 3.28
C ALA A 231 4.52 9.15 4.80
N MET A 232 4.26 8.07 5.52
CA MET A 232 4.53 8.00 6.97
C MET A 232 5.99 8.34 7.29
N ARG A 233 6.95 7.88 6.48
CA ARG A 233 8.37 8.15 6.68
C ARG A 233 8.76 9.62 6.49
N ASN A 234 7.94 10.41 5.82
CA ASN A 234 8.16 11.85 5.71
C ASN A 234 7.76 12.62 6.97
N HIS A 235 7.05 11.97 7.90
CA HIS A 235 6.55 12.58 9.14
C HIS A 235 7.27 12.07 10.40
N ILE A 236 8.08 11.01 10.29
CA ILE A 236 8.72 10.38 11.42
C ILE A 236 10.20 10.13 11.13
N TYR A 237 11.04 10.47 12.09
CA TYR A 237 12.43 10.00 12.13
C TYR A 237 12.49 8.75 13.01
N PHE A 238 13.06 7.70 12.47
CA PHE A 238 13.32 6.47 13.21
C PHE A 238 14.80 6.43 13.60
N ALA A 239 15.06 6.33 14.88
CA ALA A 239 16.37 6.05 15.40
C ALA A 239 16.28 4.89 16.42
N THR A 240 17.26 4.00 16.40
CA THR A 240 17.37 2.89 17.33
C THR A 240 18.69 2.95 18.08
N ALA A 241 18.65 2.72 19.38
CA ALA A 241 19.84 2.51 20.18
C ALA A 241 20.40 1.08 19.96
N PRO A 242 21.68 0.82 20.29
CA PRO A 242 22.21 -0.54 20.31
C PRO A 242 21.31 -1.49 21.11
N GLY A 243 21.10 -2.69 20.61
CA GLY A 243 20.17 -3.64 21.20
C GLY A 243 18.69 -3.41 20.83
N ASN A 244 18.44 -2.55 19.84
CA ASN A 244 17.10 -2.25 19.32
C ASN A 244 16.16 -1.57 20.35
N ALA A 245 16.74 -0.92 21.36
CA ALA A 245 15.99 -0.10 22.29
C ALA A 245 15.57 1.23 21.64
N MET A 246 14.39 1.71 21.97
CA MET A 246 13.98 3.07 21.56
C MET A 246 14.78 4.10 22.37
N LEU A 247 15.20 5.17 21.72
CA LEU A 247 15.81 6.33 22.36
C LEU A 247 14.74 7.23 22.98
#